data_94a4fed1f628ce29b70f222835f7216c
#
_entry.id   94a4fed1f628ce29b70f222835f7216c
#
_cell.length_a   1.000
_cell.length_b   1.000
_cell.length_c   1.000
_cell.angle_alpha   90.00
_cell.angle_beta   90.00
_cell.angle_gamma   90.00
#
_symmetry.space_group_name_H-M   'P 1'
#
loop_
_entity.id
_entity.type
_entity.pdbx_description
1 polymer ?
#
loop_
_entity_poly.entity_id
_entity_poly.type
_entity_poly.pdbx_seq_one_letter_code
_entity_poly.pdbx_strand_id
1 'polypeptide(L)'
;MEGTNKTQIFETIIVNTGDDWILANNSVKVTVEAPGVKTVQPGVINRLRPGDRAIVRVGVVNANGTEPGTTGEATLRVTGAGVQASSMFNATFGIGSYEATYESIYTHESPTWYTGGKYGIFIHWGVYAVPGWGNSGKKGRYLIYVTILRAAPADKS
;
A
#
# COMPACT_ATOMS: atom_id res chain seq x y z
N MET A 1 19.93 0.12 21.88
CA MET A 1 18.65 -0.32 21.29
C MET A 1 18.81 -0.20 19.78
N GLU A 2 18.93 -1.31 19.07
CA GLU A 2 18.98 -1.30 17.60
C GLU A 2 17.66 -0.76 17.09
N GLY A 3 17.73 0.36 16.36
CA GLY A 3 16.58 0.93 15.68
C GLY A 3 16.04 -0.07 14.67
N THR A 4 14.85 -0.57 14.89
CA THR A 4 14.15 -1.39 13.91
C THR A 4 14.06 -0.58 12.61
N ASN A 5 14.80 -1.03 11.60
CA ASN A 5 14.78 -0.45 10.26
C ASN A 5 13.34 -0.50 9.72
N LYS A 6 12.64 0.61 9.80
CA LYS A 6 11.24 0.69 9.35
C LYS A 6 11.19 0.52 7.84
N THR A 7 10.34 -0.38 7.38
CA THR A 7 10.11 -0.60 5.94
C THR A 7 9.12 0.45 5.43
N GLN A 8 9.56 1.24 4.47
CA GLN A 8 8.71 2.14 3.70
C GLN A 8 8.13 1.40 2.49
N ILE A 9 6.88 1.63 2.15
CA ILE A 9 6.21 1.01 1.00
C ILE A 9 6.06 2.04 -0.10
N PHE A 10 6.63 1.72 -1.26
CA PHE A 10 6.33 2.42 -2.51
C PHE A 10 5.23 1.67 -3.26
N GLU A 11 4.20 2.39 -3.66
CA GLU A 11 3.10 1.85 -4.46
C GLU A 11 3.20 2.42 -5.88
N THR A 12 3.13 1.56 -6.87
CA THR A 12 3.19 1.92 -8.29
C THR A 12 2.17 1.14 -9.10
N ILE A 13 1.80 1.69 -10.23
CA ILE A 13 0.91 1.04 -11.20
C ILE A 13 1.76 0.55 -12.36
N ILE A 14 1.72 -0.75 -12.61
CA ILE A 14 2.34 -1.39 -13.76
C ILE A 14 1.24 -1.76 -14.75
N VAL A 15 1.43 -1.37 -16.01
CA VAL A 15 0.54 -1.67 -17.12
C VAL A 15 1.22 -2.68 -18.04
N ASN A 16 0.52 -3.75 -18.41
CA ASN A 16 0.99 -4.67 -19.43
C ASN A 16 0.62 -4.12 -20.81
N THR A 17 1.56 -3.49 -21.49
CA THR A 17 1.37 -2.94 -22.83
C THR A 17 1.74 -3.92 -23.94
N GLY A 18 2.19 -5.13 -23.59
CA GLY A 18 2.50 -6.19 -24.55
C GLY A 18 1.25 -7.02 -24.91
N ASP A 19 1.42 -7.94 -25.84
CA ASP A 19 0.35 -8.82 -26.33
C ASP A 19 0.27 -10.13 -25.54
N ASP A 20 1.28 -10.43 -24.73
CA ASP A 20 1.36 -11.67 -23.98
C ASP A 20 0.93 -11.51 -22.52
N TRP A 21 0.40 -12.60 -21.96
CA TRP A 21 0.10 -12.68 -20.54
C TRP A 21 1.37 -12.78 -19.70
N ILE A 22 1.42 -12.02 -18.62
CA ILE A 22 2.33 -12.28 -17.52
C ILE A 22 1.71 -13.38 -16.66
N LEU A 23 2.44 -14.47 -16.45
CA LEU A 23 2.02 -15.63 -15.66
C LEU A 23 3.09 -15.98 -14.61
N ALA A 24 2.78 -16.90 -13.70
CA ALA A 24 3.69 -17.27 -12.61
C ALA A 24 5.02 -17.86 -13.09
N ASN A 25 5.06 -18.51 -14.25
CA ASN A 25 6.29 -19.05 -14.86
C ASN A 25 7.16 -17.98 -15.54
N ASN A 26 6.61 -16.81 -15.83
CA ASN A 26 7.29 -15.66 -16.40
C ASN A 26 7.00 -14.37 -15.61
N SER A 27 6.91 -14.48 -14.29
CA SER A 27 6.56 -13.37 -13.40
C SER A 27 7.47 -12.16 -13.58
N VAL A 28 6.90 -11.00 -13.31
CA VAL A 28 7.62 -9.71 -13.34
C VAL A 28 7.93 -9.28 -11.92
N LYS A 29 9.18 -8.90 -11.68
CA LYS A 29 9.69 -8.37 -10.43
C LYS A 29 9.89 -6.86 -10.55
N VAL A 30 9.46 -6.15 -9.51
CA VAL A 30 9.57 -4.69 -9.41
C VAL A 30 10.43 -4.34 -8.21
N THR A 31 11.46 -3.52 -8.41
CA THR A 31 12.36 -3.04 -7.37
C THR A 31 12.50 -1.52 -7.44
N VAL A 32 12.87 -0.93 -6.31
CA VAL A 32 13.24 0.49 -6.22
C VAL A 32 14.72 0.57 -5.85
N GLU A 33 15.48 1.32 -6.62
CA GLU A 33 16.90 1.55 -6.42
C GLU A 33 17.15 3.05 -6.26
N ALA A 34 17.82 3.45 -5.20
CA ALA A 34 18.27 4.81 -4.99
C ALA A 34 19.54 4.82 -4.10
N PRO A 35 20.37 5.88 -4.19
CA PRO A 35 21.44 6.06 -3.22
C PRO A 35 20.87 6.07 -1.79
N GLY A 36 21.42 5.23 -0.93
CA GLY A 36 20.97 5.16 0.47
C GLY A 36 19.67 4.41 0.72
N VAL A 37 19.13 3.68 -0.25
CA VAL A 37 17.92 2.87 -0.12
C VAL A 37 18.13 1.47 -0.66
N LYS A 38 17.56 0.48 0.05
CA LYS A 38 17.64 -0.93 -0.35
C LYS A 38 16.25 -1.53 -0.41
N THR A 39 15.90 -2.15 -1.53
CA THR A 39 14.70 -2.98 -1.63
C THR A 39 14.87 -4.24 -0.78
N VAL A 40 13.97 -4.44 0.18
CA VAL A 40 13.89 -5.64 1.04
C VAL A 40 12.73 -6.53 0.65
N GLN A 41 11.66 -5.94 0.11
CA GLN A 41 10.49 -6.68 -0.36
C GLN A 41 10.16 -6.23 -1.78
N PRO A 42 10.64 -6.93 -2.80
CA PRO A 42 10.29 -6.61 -4.18
C PRO A 42 8.81 -6.86 -4.44
N GLY A 43 8.22 -6.04 -5.30
CA GLY A 43 6.90 -6.32 -5.85
C GLY A 43 6.97 -7.46 -6.86
N VAL A 44 5.95 -8.31 -6.92
CA VAL A 44 5.89 -9.42 -7.88
C VAL A 44 4.52 -9.47 -8.54
N ILE A 45 4.52 -9.57 -9.87
CA ILE A 45 3.31 -9.77 -10.67
C ILE A 45 3.34 -11.18 -11.24
N ASN A 46 2.43 -12.02 -10.78
CA ASN A 46 2.30 -13.41 -11.22
C ASN A 46 1.16 -13.63 -12.22
N ARG A 47 0.34 -12.61 -12.44
CA ARG A 47 -0.77 -12.67 -13.40
C ARG A 47 -1.18 -11.27 -13.81
N LEU A 48 -1.05 -10.95 -15.10
CA LEU A 48 -1.53 -9.70 -15.67
C LEU A 48 -1.82 -9.89 -17.17
N ARG A 49 -3.04 -9.57 -17.59
CA ARG A 49 -3.44 -9.66 -18.98
C ARG A 49 -2.84 -8.52 -19.81
N PRO A 50 -2.72 -8.70 -21.14
CA PRO A 50 -2.51 -7.60 -22.07
C PRO A 50 -3.53 -6.48 -21.85
N GLY A 51 -3.06 -5.24 -21.81
CA GLY A 51 -3.88 -4.05 -21.59
C GLY A 51 -4.32 -3.81 -20.14
N ASP A 52 -4.15 -4.77 -19.23
CA ASP A 52 -4.50 -4.62 -17.81
C ASP A 52 -3.41 -3.89 -17.03
N ARG A 53 -3.79 -3.42 -15.84
CA ARG A 53 -2.92 -2.77 -14.87
C ARG A 53 -2.97 -3.47 -13.51
N ALA A 54 -1.83 -3.47 -12.82
CA ALA A 54 -1.70 -3.97 -11.46
C ALA A 54 -1.09 -2.90 -10.55
N ILE A 55 -1.62 -2.77 -9.33
CA ILE A 55 -0.98 -1.99 -8.27
C ILE A 55 0.06 -2.90 -7.61
N VAL A 56 1.31 -2.45 -7.58
CA VAL A 56 2.44 -3.18 -7.04
C VAL A 56 3.03 -2.42 -5.88
N ARG A 57 3.32 -3.12 -4.80
CA ARG A 57 3.95 -2.57 -3.59
C ARG A 57 5.37 -3.09 -3.47
N VAL A 58 6.31 -2.17 -3.25
CA VAL A 58 7.73 -2.45 -3.08
C VAL A 58 8.16 -1.95 -1.71
N GLY A 59 8.66 -2.84 -0.87
CA GLY A 59 9.19 -2.49 0.45
C GLY A 59 10.67 -2.16 0.39
N VAL A 60 11.03 -1.00 0.90
CA VAL A 60 12.42 -0.52 0.99
C VAL A 60 12.77 -0.14 2.43
N VAL A 61 14.06 -0.16 2.72
CA VAL A 61 14.62 0.35 3.97
C VAL A 61 15.75 1.32 3.66
N ASN A 62 15.98 2.29 4.52
CA ASN A 62 17.14 3.16 4.42
C ASN A 62 18.42 2.33 4.63
N ALA A 63 19.43 2.57 3.80
CA ALA A 63 20.76 2.04 4.03
C ALA A 63 21.42 2.82 5.20
N ASN A 64 22.43 2.21 5.79
CA ASN A 64 23.18 2.84 6.89
C ASN A 64 23.69 4.22 6.49
N GLY A 65 23.46 5.21 7.32
CA GLY A 65 23.89 6.60 7.10
C GLY A 65 22.91 7.47 6.30
N THR A 66 21.76 6.93 5.90
CA THR A 66 20.70 7.74 5.27
C THR A 66 19.70 8.21 6.32
N GLU A 67 19.65 9.51 6.55
CA GLU A 67 18.72 10.12 7.50
C GLU A 67 17.27 10.04 6.98
N PRO A 68 16.29 9.75 7.86
CA PRO A 68 14.88 9.81 7.51
C PRO A 68 14.50 11.20 6.99
N GLY A 69 13.69 11.23 5.92
CA GLY A 69 13.28 12.48 5.29
C GLY A 69 14.21 12.97 4.18
N THR A 70 15.32 12.27 3.90
CA THR A 70 16.19 12.60 2.76
C THR A 70 15.42 12.47 1.44
N THR A 71 15.43 13.51 0.63
CA THR A 71 14.81 13.52 -0.70
C THR A 71 15.87 13.28 -1.76
N GLY A 72 15.56 12.44 -2.73
CA GLY A 72 16.47 12.12 -3.82
C GLY A 72 15.78 11.42 -4.98
N GLU A 73 16.56 11.24 -6.06
CA GLU A 73 16.10 10.51 -7.23
C GLU A 73 16.16 9.00 -6.97
N ALA A 74 15.09 8.31 -7.33
CA ALA A 74 14.96 6.86 -7.30
C ALA A 74 14.63 6.31 -8.67
N THR A 75 15.08 5.10 -8.92
CA THR A 75 14.78 4.35 -10.13
C THR A 75 13.88 3.17 -9.78
N LEU A 76 12.68 3.16 -10.33
CA LEU A 76 11.83 1.98 -10.38
C LEU A 76 12.34 1.07 -11.49
N ARG A 77 12.65 -0.17 -11.17
CA ARG A 77 13.11 -1.17 -12.14
C ARG A 77 12.12 -2.32 -12.22
N VAL A 78 11.74 -2.66 -13.44
CA VAL A 78 10.82 -3.76 -13.76
C VAL A 78 11.60 -4.79 -14.58
N THR A 79 11.65 -6.03 -14.12
CA THR A 79 12.39 -7.13 -14.78
C THR A 79 11.58 -8.41 -14.76
N GLY A 80 11.68 -9.20 -15.82
CA GLY A 80 10.98 -10.48 -15.97
C GLY A 80 10.15 -10.54 -17.24
N ALA A 81 9.64 -11.73 -17.58
CA ALA A 81 8.86 -11.97 -18.81
C ALA A 81 9.57 -11.48 -20.11
N GLY A 82 10.91 -11.50 -20.13
CA GLY A 82 11.69 -10.97 -21.25
C GLY A 82 11.72 -9.43 -21.33
N VAL A 83 11.13 -8.73 -20.36
CA VAL A 83 11.04 -7.26 -20.33
C VAL A 83 12.02 -6.68 -19.30
N GLN A 84 12.66 -5.58 -19.69
CA GLN A 84 13.37 -4.70 -18.77
C GLN A 84 12.87 -3.27 -19.01
N ALA A 85 12.32 -2.66 -17.96
CA ALA A 85 11.89 -1.27 -18.00
C ALA A 85 12.36 -0.55 -16.75
N SER A 86 12.59 0.75 -16.85
CA SER A 86 12.93 1.60 -15.72
C SER A 86 12.27 2.96 -15.85
N SER A 87 11.97 3.55 -14.70
CA SER A 87 11.42 4.91 -14.60
C SER A 87 12.05 5.62 -13.42
N MET A 88 12.47 6.87 -13.61
CA MET A 88 13.03 7.70 -12.55
C MET A 88 11.94 8.58 -11.95
N PHE A 89 12.03 8.80 -10.65
CA PHE A 89 11.11 9.65 -9.89
C PHE A 89 11.80 10.22 -8.66
N ASN A 90 11.34 11.36 -8.18
CA ASN A 90 11.80 11.91 -6.91
C ASN A 90 11.00 11.32 -5.75
N ALA A 91 11.68 10.94 -4.69
CA ALA A 91 11.07 10.37 -3.51
C ALA A 91 11.74 10.87 -2.23
N THR A 92 10.97 10.85 -1.15
CA THR A 92 11.49 11.05 0.20
C THR A 92 11.70 9.68 0.86
N PHE A 93 12.90 9.44 1.36
CA PHE A 93 13.31 8.17 1.92
C PHE A 93 13.28 8.18 3.44
N GLY A 94 12.72 7.11 3.98
CA GLY A 94 12.57 6.91 5.42
C GLY A 94 11.49 7.79 6.02
N ILE A 95 10.74 7.19 6.90
CA ILE A 95 9.72 7.88 7.69
C ILE A 95 10.28 8.05 9.09
N GLY A 96 10.42 9.28 9.54
CA GLY A 96 10.76 9.59 10.92
C GLY A 96 9.78 8.95 11.90
N SER A 97 10.21 8.72 13.13
CA SER A 97 9.28 8.36 14.19
C SER A 97 8.46 9.59 14.56
N TYR A 98 7.15 9.40 14.76
CA TYR A 98 6.38 10.46 15.39
C TYR A 98 6.87 10.68 16.82
N GLU A 99 7.00 11.94 17.18
CA GLU A 99 7.21 12.36 18.55
C GLU A 99 5.86 12.59 19.24
N ALA A 100 5.83 12.54 20.55
CA ALA A 100 4.61 12.78 21.33
C ALA A 100 4.29 14.29 21.43
N THR A 101 4.31 14.97 20.28
CA THR A 101 3.98 16.40 20.13
C THR A 101 2.88 16.58 19.08
N TYR A 102 2.07 17.62 19.24
CA TYR A 102 1.01 17.93 18.27
C TYR A 102 1.61 18.24 16.89
N GLU A 103 2.71 18.96 16.83
CA GLU A 103 3.41 19.32 15.59
C GLU A 103 3.79 18.05 14.80
N SER A 104 4.35 17.06 15.47
CA SER A 104 4.73 15.80 14.83
C SER A 104 3.51 15.00 14.35
N ILE A 105 2.41 14.99 15.11
CA ILE A 105 1.20 14.25 14.75
C ILE A 105 0.49 14.93 13.57
N TYR A 106 0.46 16.25 13.50
CA TYR A 106 -0.16 16.98 12.41
C TYR A 106 0.57 16.88 11.08
N THR A 107 1.81 16.39 11.05
CA THR A 107 2.50 16.07 9.79
C THR A 107 1.98 14.80 9.11
N HIS A 108 1.07 14.05 9.79
CA HIS A 108 0.49 12.85 9.19
C HIS A 108 -0.42 13.20 8.02
N GLU A 109 -0.11 12.64 6.86
CA GLU A 109 -0.95 12.73 5.68
C GLU A 109 -1.74 11.43 5.49
N SER A 110 -3.04 11.56 5.33
CA SER A 110 -3.89 10.42 4.98
C SER A 110 -3.64 9.98 3.54
N PRO A 111 -3.56 8.67 3.27
CA PRO A 111 -3.42 8.19 1.90
C PRO A 111 -4.54 8.70 0.98
N THR A 112 -4.22 8.99 -0.26
CA THR A 112 -5.17 9.53 -1.24
C THR A 112 -6.39 8.62 -1.48
N TRP A 113 -6.21 7.30 -1.37
CA TRP A 113 -7.33 6.38 -1.45
C TRP A 113 -8.34 6.55 -0.31
N TYR A 114 -7.85 6.91 0.90
CA TYR A 114 -8.71 7.16 2.06
C TYR A 114 -9.50 8.47 1.90
N THR A 115 -8.83 9.54 1.49
CA THR A 115 -9.47 10.84 1.24
C THR A 115 -10.42 10.79 0.03
N GLY A 116 -10.12 9.93 -0.96
CA GLY A 116 -10.98 9.66 -2.11
C GLY A 116 -12.14 8.72 -1.82
N GLY A 117 -12.09 7.96 -0.73
CA GLY A 117 -13.11 7.00 -0.31
C GLY A 117 -14.33 7.75 0.27
N LYS A 118 -15.38 7.92 -0.55
CA LYS A 118 -16.61 8.65 -0.15
C LYS A 118 -17.67 7.77 0.47
N TYR A 119 -17.53 6.46 0.36
CA TYR A 119 -18.44 5.48 0.92
C TYR A 119 -17.65 4.32 1.50
N GLY A 120 -18.05 3.85 2.68
CA GLY A 120 -17.52 2.65 3.32
C GLY A 120 -18.66 1.77 3.81
N ILE A 121 -18.47 0.46 3.74
CA ILE A 121 -19.38 -0.52 4.29
C ILE A 121 -18.69 -1.19 5.47
N PHE A 122 -19.30 -1.13 6.64
CA PHE A 122 -18.88 -1.88 7.82
C PHE A 122 -19.66 -3.18 7.89
N ILE A 123 -18.97 -4.31 7.85
CA ILE A 123 -19.58 -5.63 7.98
C ILE A 123 -19.06 -6.26 9.27
N HIS A 124 -19.93 -6.38 10.26
CA HIS A 124 -19.64 -7.14 11.49
C HIS A 124 -19.99 -8.60 11.22
N TRP A 125 -18.98 -9.42 10.95
CA TRP A 125 -19.13 -10.84 10.77
C TRP A 125 -18.36 -11.59 11.86
N GLY A 126 -19.02 -12.59 12.47
CA GLY A 126 -18.42 -13.44 13.48
C GLY A 126 -18.93 -14.87 13.37
N VAL A 127 -18.39 -15.75 14.18
CA VAL A 127 -18.80 -17.17 14.22
C VAL A 127 -20.30 -17.37 14.48
N TYR A 128 -20.97 -16.37 15.01
CA TYR A 128 -22.42 -16.39 15.28
C TYR A 128 -23.25 -15.99 14.05
N ALA A 129 -22.65 -15.45 13.03
CA ALA A 129 -23.39 -14.95 11.86
C ALA A 129 -23.98 -16.07 11.00
N VAL A 130 -23.32 -17.24 10.95
CA VAL A 130 -23.77 -18.39 10.16
C VAL A 130 -24.89 -19.17 10.85
N PRO A 131 -24.73 -19.63 12.13
CA PRO A 131 -25.80 -20.37 12.83
C PRO A 131 -26.93 -19.48 13.31
N GLY A 132 -26.74 -18.19 13.21
CA GLY A 132 -27.76 -17.28 13.65
C GLY A 132 -27.95 -17.24 15.19
N TRP A 133 -26.95 -17.43 16.02
CA TRP A 133 -27.06 -17.47 17.49
C TRP A 133 -26.57 -16.18 18.16
N GLY A 134 -27.35 -15.67 19.07
CA GLY A 134 -26.98 -14.49 19.86
C GLY A 134 -26.18 -14.84 21.11
N ASN A 135 -25.29 -13.94 21.45
CA ASN A 135 -24.35 -14.08 22.56
C ASN A 135 -24.99 -13.83 23.96
N SER A 136 -26.23 -13.42 24.10
CA SER A 136 -26.70 -12.87 25.35
C SER A 136 -27.87 -13.61 26.00
N GLY A 137 -28.05 -14.90 25.72
CA GLY A 137 -29.11 -15.68 26.34
C GLY A 137 -30.54 -15.18 26.14
N LYS A 138 -30.70 -14.09 25.43
CA LYS A 138 -31.98 -13.57 24.98
C LYS A 138 -32.19 -14.01 23.54
N LYS A 139 -33.31 -14.60 23.23
CA LYS A 139 -33.72 -15.08 21.89
C LYS A 139 -33.28 -14.09 20.82
N GLY A 140 -32.17 -14.44 20.12
CA GLY A 140 -31.42 -13.51 19.30
C GLY A 140 -32.14 -13.15 18.03
N ARG A 141 -32.32 -11.87 17.81
CA ARG A 141 -32.40 -11.31 16.49
C ARG A 141 -30.99 -10.93 16.11
N TYR A 142 -30.46 -11.53 15.06
CA TYR A 142 -29.18 -11.09 14.49
C TYR A 142 -29.40 -9.75 13.82
N LEU A 143 -28.72 -8.75 14.33
CA LEU A 143 -28.56 -7.49 13.65
C LEU A 143 -27.22 -7.54 12.91
N ILE A 144 -27.26 -7.72 11.61
CA ILE A 144 -26.16 -7.34 10.75
C ILE A 144 -26.23 -5.82 10.67
N TYR A 145 -25.36 -5.13 11.40
CA TYR A 145 -25.22 -3.69 11.23
C TYR A 145 -24.40 -3.43 9.98
N VAL A 146 -25.04 -3.01 8.92
CA VAL A 146 -24.39 -2.40 7.77
C VAL A 146 -24.39 -0.90 8.01
N THR A 147 -23.28 -0.36 8.47
CA THR A 147 -23.11 1.08 8.60
C THR A 147 -22.53 1.62 7.31
N ILE A 148 -23.31 2.37 6.56
CA ILE A 148 -22.85 3.11 5.38
C ILE A 148 -22.35 4.47 5.87
N LEU A 149 -21.05 4.68 5.86
CA LEU A 149 -20.45 5.98 6.17
C LEU A 149 -20.34 6.80 4.87
N ARG A 150 -21.02 7.93 4.83
CA ARG A 150 -20.84 8.92 3.78
C ARG A 150 -19.83 9.96 4.26
N ALA A 151 -18.70 10.08 3.59
CA ALA A 151 -17.80 11.20 3.86
C ALA A 151 -18.49 12.52 3.47
N ALA A 152 -18.41 13.52 4.34
CA ALA A 152 -18.86 14.87 4.00
C ALA A 152 -18.05 15.38 2.80
N PRO A 153 -18.65 16.14 1.89
CA PRO A 153 -17.90 16.80 0.82
C PRO A 153 -16.83 17.70 1.46
N ALA A 154 -15.60 17.61 0.97
CA ALA A 154 -14.55 18.52 1.38
C ALA A 154 -15.03 19.95 1.08
N ASP A 155 -15.05 20.78 2.12
CA ASP A 155 -15.38 22.20 1.97
C ASP A 155 -14.32 22.82 1.06
N LYS A 156 -14.78 23.37 -0.06
CA LYS A 156 -13.93 24.11 -0.99
C LYS A 156 -13.85 25.53 -0.46
N SER A 157 -12.88 25.79 0.40
CA SER A 157 -12.42 27.14 0.70
C SER A 157 -11.18 27.47 -0.12
#